data_2ffb1fc8117b689dade90ce343ace5bd
#
_entry.id   2ffb1fc8117b689dade90ce343ace5bd
#
_cell.length_a   1.000
_cell.length_b   1.000
_cell.length_c   1.000
_cell.angle_alpha   90.00
_cell.angle_beta   90.00
_cell.angle_gamma   90.00
#
_symmetry.space_group_name_H-M   'P 1'
#
loop_
_entity.id
_entity.type
_entity.pdbx_description
1 polymer ?
#
loop_
_entity_poly.entity_id
_entity_poly.type
_entity_poly.pdbx_seq_one_letter_code
_entity_poly.pdbx_strand_id
1 'polypeptide(L)'
;MSCLNWLKKLSFSIKTKKLKNPKKKTNEINIVADFIVEEYRFLKSYISAVYKLFPEERNKYLSAYEFHIGKINDMAKAVNLNIPNYEGVNYDAGLPIQALNVDEFTKEDDIIIKQVIEPPIINAVNGNAIRFGSVILAKKPQEINETKGEK
;
A
#
# COMPACT_ATOMS: atom_id res chain seq x y z
N MET A 1 1.13 41.91 -20.29
CA MET A 1 0.53 41.49 -18.98
C MET A 1 0.95 40.05 -18.70
N SER A 2 1.76 39.86 -17.67
CA SER A 2 2.53 38.62 -17.45
C SER A 2 1.68 37.56 -16.72
N CYS A 3 1.73 36.31 -17.20
CA CYS A 3 1.09 35.12 -16.61
C CYS A 3 1.46 34.86 -15.14
N LEU A 4 2.46 35.53 -14.60
CA LEU A 4 2.92 35.36 -13.21
C LEU A 4 1.96 35.92 -12.15
N ASN A 5 1.08 36.86 -12.53
CA ASN A 5 0.17 37.47 -11.55
C ASN A 5 -1.10 36.68 -11.27
N TRP A 6 -1.42 35.68 -12.07
CA TRP A 6 -2.59 34.81 -11.85
C TRP A 6 -2.35 33.74 -10.80
N LEU A 7 -1.10 33.23 -10.73
CA LEU A 7 -0.71 32.21 -9.75
C LEU A 7 -0.64 32.70 -8.28
N LYS A 8 -0.47 34.00 -8.07
CA LYS A 8 -0.45 34.61 -6.73
C LYS A 8 -1.84 34.79 -6.09
N LYS A 9 -2.92 34.66 -6.86
CA LYS A 9 -4.31 34.74 -6.35
C LYS A 9 -4.88 33.38 -5.91
N LEU A 10 -4.18 32.27 -6.13
CA LEU A 10 -4.54 30.93 -5.67
C LEU A 10 -3.81 30.51 -4.38
N SER A 11 -3.37 31.47 -3.55
CA SER A 11 -3.12 31.17 -2.15
C SER A 11 -4.49 30.93 -1.48
N PHE A 12 -5.00 29.73 -1.69
CA PHE A 12 -6.13 29.20 -0.94
C PHE A 12 -5.71 29.21 0.53
N SER A 13 -6.06 30.28 1.23
CA SER A 13 -6.02 30.35 2.68
C SER A 13 -6.98 29.28 3.17
N ILE A 14 -6.50 28.04 3.32
CA ILE A 14 -7.17 27.02 4.09
C ILE A 14 -7.11 27.51 5.52
N LYS A 15 -8.07 28.38 5.88
CA LYS A 15 -8.42 28.59 7.30
C LYS A 15 -8.85 27.22 7.81
N THR A 16 -7.94 26.55 8.47
CA THR A 16 -8.24 25.33 9.22
C THR A 16 -9.28 25.71 10.28
N LYS A 17 -10.56 25.69 9.90
CA LYS A 17 -11.66 25.65 10.87
C LYS A 17 -11.41 24.41 11.70
N LYS A 18 -11.02 24.58 12.96
CA LYS A 18 -10.98 23.49 13.96
C LYS A 18 -12.30 22.75 13.87
N LEU A 19 -12.31 21.59 13.24
CA LEU A 19 -13.46 20.71 13.20
C LEU A 19 -13.72 20.24 14.63
N LYS A 20 -14.71 20.83 15.28
CA LYS A 20 -15.05 20.60 16.69
C LYS A 20 -15.79 19.27 16.93
N ASN A 21 -15.98 18.43 15.89
CA ASN A 21 -16.71 17.16 16.03
C ASN A 21 -15.81 15.96 15.69
N PRO A 22 -15.34 15.19 16.70
CA PRO A 22 -14.45 14.04 16.49
C PRO A 22 -15.07 12.95 15.61
N LYS A 23 -16.39 12.72 15.67
CA LYS A 23 -17.10 11.74 14.84
C LYS A 23 -17.05 12.10 13.35
N LYS A 24 -17.13 13.39 13.01
CA LYS A 24 -17.04 13.84 11.60
C LYS A 24 -15.64 13.61 11.03
N LYS A 25 -14.60 13.90 11.80
CA LYS A 25 -13.21 13.70 11.39
C LYS A 25 -12.88 12.22 11.15
N THR A 26 -13.41 11.32 11.99
CA THR A 26 -13.21 9.87 11.82
C THR A 26 -13.85 9.37 10.51
N ASN A 27 -15.03 9.87 10.16
CA ASN A 27 -15.71 9.50 8.91
C ASN A 27 -14.92 9.97 7.68
N GLU A 28 -14.38 11.18 7.69
CA GLU A 28 -13.56 11.72 6.60
C GLU A 28 -12.28 10.89 6.37
N ILE A 29 -11.61 10.46 7.44
CA ILE A 29 -10.42 9.60 7.36
C ILE A 29 -10.77 8.23 6.77
N ASN A 30 -11.90 7.64 7.16
CA ASN A 30 -12.33 6.36 6.61
C ASN A 30 -12.61 6.45 5.11
N ILE A 31 -13.25 7.52 4.64
CA ILE A 31 -13.50 7.75 3.22
C ILE A 31 -12.18 7.84 2.42
N VAL A 32 -11.20 8.56 2.96
CA VAL A 32 -9.88 8.65 2.32
C VAL A 32 -9.18 7.29 2.30
N ALA A 33 -9.26 6.52 3.39
CA ALA A 33 -8.68 5.19 3.47
C ALA A 33 -9.33 4.23 2.45
N ASP A 34 -10.66 4.27 2.31
CA ASP A 34 -11.38 3.47 1.32
C ASP A 34 -10.94 3.82 -0.11
N PHE A 35 -10.86 5.10 -0.42
CA PHE A 35 -10.37 5.57 -1.73
C PHE A 35 -8.96 5.07 -2.02
N ILE A 36 -8.04 5.13 -1.04
CA ILE A 36 -6.67 4.62 -1.19
C ILE A 36 -6.68 3.13 -1.54
N VAL A 37 -7.48 2.32 -0.83
CA VAL A 37 -7.57 0.86 -1.07
C VAL A 37 -8.07 0.58 -2.49
N GLU A 38 -9.11 1.29 -2.95
CA GLU A 38 -9.65 1.13 -4.31
C GLU A 38 -8.63 1.52 -5.38
N GLU A 39 -7.89 2.62 -5.20
CA GLU A 39 -6.83 3.03 -6.13
C GLU A 39 -5.69 2.01 -6.20
N TYR A 40 -5.26 1.45 -5.06
CA TYR A 40 -4.27 0.36 -5.06
C TYR A 40 -4.77 -0.87 -5.80
N ARG A 41 -6.01 -1.27 -5.57
CA ARG A 41 -6.63 -2.42 -6.23
C ARG A 41 -6.71 -2.21 -7.75
N PHE A 42 -7.14 -1.03 -8.18
CA PHE A 42 -7.19 -0.65 -9.60
C PHE A 42 -5.79 -0.70 -10.22
N LEU A 43 -4.80 -0.05 -9.62
CA LEU A 43 -3.44 0.00 -10.14
C LEU A 43 -2.78 -1.40 -10.23
N LYS A 44 -3.00 -2.27 -9.24
CA LYS A 44 -2.52 -3.66 -9.30
C LYS A 44 -3.18 -4.45 -10.43
N SER A 45 -4.47 -4.29 -10.61
CA SER A 45 -5.19 -4.94 -11.71
C SER A 45 -4.72 -4.43 -13.07
N TYR A 46 -4.53 -3.11 -13.19
CA TYR A 46 -4.03 -2.47 -14.40
C TYR A 46 -2.63 -2.98 -14.78
N ILE A 47 -1.66 -2.94 -13.85
CA ILE A 47 -0.29 -3.39 -14.16
C ILE A 47 -0.24 -4.88 -14.47
N SER A 48 -1.06 -5.70 -13.82
CA SER A 48 -1.18 -7.13 -14.12
C SER A 48 -1.70 -7.39 -15.53
N ALA A 49 -2.70 -6.62 -15.98
CA ALA A 49 -3.24 -6.69 -17.35
C ALA A 49 -2.19 -6.25 -18.38
N VAL A 50 -1.50 -5.14 -18.12
CA VAL A 50 -0.44 -4.62 -18.99
C VAL A 50 0.68 -5.64 -19.17
N TYR A 51 1.12 -6.30 -18.10
CA TYR A 51 2.18 -7.31 -18.17
C TYR A 51 1.80 -8.54 -19.00
N LYS A 52 0.52 -8.87 -19.08
CA LYS A 52 0.02 -9.97 -19.92
C LYS A 52 -0.07 -9.57 -21.39
N LEU A 53 -0.48 -8.34 -21.67
CA LEU A 53 -0.76 -7.88 -23.02
C LEU A 53 0.47 -7.29 -23.74
N PHE A 54 1.39 -6.68 -22.98
CA PHE A 54 2.54 -5.94 -23.52
C PHE A 54 3.82 -6.27 -22.72
N PRO A 55 4.30 -7.52 -22.75
CA PRO A 55 5.45 -7.96 -21.96
C PRO A 55 6.75 -7.20 -22.29
N GLU A 56 6.94 -6.78 -23.53
CA GLU A 56 8.09 -6.03 -24.02
C GLU A 56 8.14 -4.58 -23.51
N GLU A 57 6.99 -3.99 -23.19
CA GLU A 57 6.90 -2.62 -22.67
C GLU A 57 6.83 -2.58 -21.12
N ARG A 58 7.01 -3.71 -20.48
CA ARG A 58 6.82 -3.90 -19.03
C ARG A 58 7.51 -2.82 -18.18
N ASN A 59 8.76 -2.51 -18.46
CA ASN A 59 9.54 -1.55 -17.67
C ASN A 59 8.98 -0.13 -17.74
N LYS A 60 8.46 0.27 -18.90
CA LYS A 60 7.83 1.58 -19.08
C LYS A 60 6.58 1.73 -18.21
N TYR A 61 5.72 0.72 -18.22
CA TYR A 61 4.50 0.75 -17.42
C TYR A 61 4.76 0.55 -15.93
N LEU A 62 5.80 -0.20 -15.56
CA LEU A 62 6.22 -0.34 -14.17
C LEU A 62 6.63 1.01 -13.57
N SER A 63 7.43 1.81 -14.28
CA SER A 63 7.84 3.14 -13.80
C SER A 63 6.64 4.08 -13.59
N ALA A 64 5.64 4.02 -14.49
CA ALA A 64 4.41 4.79 -14.33
C ALA A 64 3.60 4.32 -13.10
N TYR A 65 3.47 3.01 -12.91
CA TYR A 65 2.83 2.41 -11.74
C TYR A 65 3.49 2.84 -10.43
N GLU A 66 4.82 2.71 -10.33
CA GLU A 66 5.60 3.11 -9.15
C GLU A 66 5.44 4.60 -8.84
N PHE A 67 5.43 5.45 -9.86
CA PHE A 67 5.17 6.88 -9.70
C PHE A 67 3.79 7.14 -9.08
N HIS A 68 2.73 6.48 -9.56
CA HIS A 68 1.39 6.66 -9.03
C HIS A 68 1.26 6.15 -7.60
N ILE A 69 1.83 4.98 -7.28
CA ILE A 69 1.89 4.46 -5.91
C ILE A 69 2.63 5.44 -4.99
N GLY A 70 3.73 6.02 -5.45
CA GLY A 70 4.45 7.06 -4.72
C GLY A 70 3.56 8.26 -4.39
N LYS A 71 2.77 8.73 -5.35
CA LYS A 71 1.82 9.85 -5.14
C LYS A 71 0.72 9.52 -4.14
N ILE A 72 0.16 8.31 -4.18
CA ILE A 72 -0.83 7.85 -3.20
C ILE A 72 -0.23 7.82 -1.80
N ASN A 73 0.99 7.32 -1.65
CA ASN A 73 1.71 7.31 -0.38
C ASN A 73 1.97 8.73 0.16
N ASP A 74 2.34 9.68 -0.70
CA ASP A 74 2.54 11.08 -0.30
C ASP A 74 1.23 11.73 0.16
N MET A 75 0.13 11.47 -0.55
CA MET A 75 -1.21 11.95 -0.17
C MET A 75 -1.65 11.35 1.18
N ALA A 76 -1.44 10.04 1.38
CA ALA A 76 -1.73 9.38 2.65
C ALA A 76 -0.97 10.04 3.81
N LYS A 77 0.34 10.25 3.66
CA LYS A 77 1.17 10.95 4.66
C LYS A 77 0.66 12.34 4.99
N ALA A 78 0.20 13.10 3.98
CA ALA A 78 -0.32 14.46 4.17
C ALA A 78 -1.56 14.51 5.09
N VAL A 79 -2.30 13.40 5.21
CA VAL A 79 -3.47 13.27 6.10
C VAL A 79 -3.19 12.37 7.32
N ASN A 80 -1.93 12.14 7.65
CA ASN A 80 -1.45 11.31 8.76
C ASN A 80 -1.89 9.83 8.64
N LEU A 81 -1.89 9.31 7.43
CA LEU A 81 -2.04 7.89 7.14
C LEU A 81 -0.71 7.29 6.70
N ASN A 82 -0.48 6.03 7.06
CA ASN A 82 0.65 5.24 6.61
C ASN A 82 0.15 3.97 5.91
N ILE A 83 0.82 3.60 4.81
CA ILE A 83 0.53 2.42 4.00
C ILE A 83 1.78 1.55 4.01
N PRO A 84 1.96 0.67 5.01
CA PRO A 84 3.12 -0.19 5.07
C PRO A 84 3.07 -1.25 3.96
N ASN A 85 4.23 -1.53 3.37
CA ASN A 85 4.39 -2.67 2.47
C ASN A 85 4.92 -3.86 3.27
N TYR A 86 4.17 -4.95 3.27
CA TYR A 86 4.53 -6.19 3.95
C TYR A 86 4.99 -7.31 2.98
N GLU A 87 5.09 -7.05 1.67
CA GLU A 87 5.58 -8.08 0.73
C GLU A 87 7.01 -8.52 1.08
N GLY A 88 7.24 -9.82 1.18
CA GLY A 88 8.51 -10.42 1.58
C GLY A 88 8.76 -10.49 3.10
N VAL A 89 7.89 -9.92 3.93
CA VAL A 89 8.00 -9.97 5.40
C VAL A 89 7.48 -11.30 5.93
N ASN A 90 8.06 -11.81 7.01
CA ASN A 90 7.53 -12.98 7.72
C ASN A 90 6.11 -12.68 8.21
N TYR A 91 5.21 -13.65 8.04
CA TYR A 91 3.84 -13.50 8.50
C TYR A 91 3.76 -13.52 10.02
N ASP A 92 3.06 -12.54 10.58
CA ASP A 92 2.72 -12.46 12.00
C ASP A 92 1.24 -12.10 12.12
N ALA A 93 0.50 -12.86 12.92
CA ALA A 93 -0.93 -12.64 13.17
C ALA A 93 -1.24 -11.33 13.91
N GLY A 94 -0.23 -10.67 14.50
CA GLY A 94 -0.35 -9.33 15.11
C GLY A 94 -0.30 -8.18 14.10
N LEU A 95 0.04 -8.43 12.83
CA LEU A 95 0.02 -7.41 11.80
C LEU A 95 -1.42 -7.05 11.40
N PRO A 96 -1.68 -5.80 10.99
CA PRO A 96 -3.02 -5.36 10.59
C PRO A 96 -3.39 -5.86 9.18
N ILE A 97 -3.31 -7.17 8.97
CA ILE A 97 -3.58 -7.85 7.71
C ILE A 97 -4.38 -9.13 7.94
N GLN A 98 -5.13 -9.54 6.94
CA GLN A 98 -5.85 -10.80 6.89
C GLN A 98 -5.26 -11.67 5.78
N ALA A 99 -4.78 -12.86 6.12
CA ALA A 99 -4.33 -13.83 5.14
C ALA A 99 -5.54 -14.55 4.53
N LEU A 100 -5.58 -14.63 3.19
CA LEU A 100 -6.69 -15.23 2.44
C LEU A 100 -6.55 -16.75 2.31
N ASN A 101 -5.35 -17.29 2.55
CA ASN A 101 -5.02 -18.69 2.40
C ASN A 101 -4.26 -19.28 3.60
N VAL A 102 -4.58 -18.81 4.81
CA VAL A 102 -3.90 -19.24 6.05
C VAL A 102 -4.08 -20.73 6.34
N ASP A 103 -5.20 -21.31 5.93
CA ASP A 103 -5.57 -22.71 6.08
C ASP A 103 -4.74 -23.69 5.22
N GLU A 104 -3.97 -23.17 4.25
CA GLU A 104 -3.02 -23.95 3.46
C GLU A 104 -1.71 -24.28 4.21
N PHE A 105 -1.50 -23.70 5.41
CA PHE A 105 -0.25 -23.76 6.15
C PHE A 105 -0.42 -24.38 7.53
N THR A 106 0.66 -24.99 8.03
CA THR A 106 0.74 -25.53 9.40
C THR A 106 1.56 -24.59 10.30
N LYS A 107 1.52 -24.82 11.62
CA LYS A 107 2.30 -24.02 12.58
C LYS A 107 3.82 -24.20 12.46
N GLU A 108 4.24 -25.25 11.76
CA GLU A 108 5.66 -25.59 11.56
C GLU A 108 6.23 -24.95 10.29
N ASP A 109 5.36 -24.37 9.46
CA ASP A 109 5.79 -23.74 8.21
C ASP A 109 6.38 -22.35 8.47
N ASP A 110 7.55 -22.09 7.89
CA ASP A 110 8.13 -20.74 7.83
C ASP A 110 7.44 -19.96 6.69
N ILE A 111 6.61 -19.00 7.07
CA ILE A 111 5.66 -18.35 6.17
C ILE A 111 6.03 -16.90 5.95
N ILE A 112 6.03 -16.48 4.68
CA ILE A 112 6.19 -15.08 4.27
C ILE A 112 4.94 -14.57 3.58
N ILE A 113 4.76 -13.25 3.60
CA ILE A 113 3.76 -12.55 2.82
C ILE A 113 4.25 -12.47 1.38
N LYS A 114 3.67 -13.31 0.51
CA LYS A 114 4.03 -13.37 -0.91
C LYS A 114 3.52 -12.16 -1.68
N GLN A 115 2.29 -11.72 -1.36
CA GLN A 115 1.63 -10.66 -2.10
C GLN A 115 0.64 -9.92 -1.19
N VAL A 116 0.65 -8.60 -1.27
CA VAL A 116 -0.39 -7.76 -0.69
C VAL A 116 -1.47 -7.53 -1.75
N ILE A 117 -2.70 -7.98 -1.49
CA ILE A 117 -3.85 -7.76 -2.38
C ILE A 117 -4.46 -6.38 -2.10
N GLU A 118 -4.72 -6.10 -0.82
CA GLU A 118 -5.16 -4.79 -0.33
C GLU A 118 -4.18 -4.31 0.72
N PRO A 119 -3.68 -3.08 0.62
CA PRO A 119 -2.75 -2.57 1.62
C PRO A 119 -3.49 -2.25 2.92
N PRO A 120 -2.88 -2.48 4.09
CA PRO A 120 -3.40 -1.96 5.33
C PRO A 120 -3.21 -0.45 5.38
N ILE A 121 -4.15 0.25 6.03
CA ILE A 121 -4.07 1.69 6.27
C ILE A 121 -3.99 1.92 7.77
N ILE A 122 -2.93 2.58 8.21
CA ILE A 122 -2.62 2.82 9.62
C ILE A 122 -2.65 4.33 9.89
N ASN A 123 -3.23 4.72 11.01
CA ASN A 123 -3.11 6.09 11.49
C ASN A 123 -1.67 6.33 11.99
N ALA A 124 -0.93 7.22 11.33
CA ALA A 124 0.48 7.49 11.62
C ALA A 124 0.70 8.17 13.00
N VAL A 125 -0.35 8.74 13.62
CA VAL A 125 -0.24 9.43 14.91
C VAL A 125 -0.31 8.46 16.08
N ASN A 126 -1.19 7.45 16.00
CA ASN A 126 -1.45 6.55 17.13
C ASN A 126 -1.17 5.06 16.82
N GLY A 127 -0.76 4.73 15.61
CA GLY A 127 -0.46 3.36 15.18
C GLY A 127 -1.67 2.46 14.95
N ASN A 128 -2.89 2.94 15.15
CA ASN A 128 -4.10 2.12 15.02
C ASN A 128 -4.41 1.82 13.55
N ALA A 129 -4.81 0.59 13.26
CA ALA A 129 -5.31 0.22 11.94
C ALA A 129 -6.66 0.89 11.68
N ILE A 130 -6.78 1.57 10.53
CA ILE A 130 -8.02 2.14 10.01
C ILE A 130 -8.67 1.16 9.04
N ARG A 131 -7.83 0.47 8.24
CA ARG A 131 -8.21 -0.65 7.38
C ARG A 131 -7.21 -1.78 7.55
N PHE A 132 -7.70 -3.00 7.69
CA PHE A 132 -6.87 -4.19 7.59
C PHE A 132 -6.59 -4.47 6.12
N GLY A 133 -5.36 -4.89 5.83
CA GLY A 133 -4.98 -5.33 4.50
C GLY A 133 -5.39 -6.78 4.25
N SER A 134 -5.36 -7.21 2.98
CA SER A 134 -5.55 -8.61 2.58
C SER A 134 -4.29 -9.10 1.88
N VAL A 135 -3.82 -10.29 2.25
CA VAL A 135 -2.55 -10.85 1.74
C VAL A 135 -2.66 -12.30 1.32
N ILE A 136 -1.78 -12.72 0.42
CA ILE A 136 -1.52 -14.11 0.09
C ILE A 136 -0.19 -14.51 0.72
N LEU A 137 -0.17 -15.65 1.39
CA LEU A 137 1.01 -16.23 2.00
C LEU A 137 1.71 -17.22 1.07
N ALA A 138 2.99 -17.48 1.34
CA ALA A 138 3.76 -18.59 0.77
C ALA A 138 4.76 -19.11 1.79
N LYS A 139 5.21 -20.35 1.60
CA LYS A 139 6.37 -20.89 2.33
C LYS A 139 7.61 -20.13 1.92
N LYS A 140 8.46 -19.82 2.89
CA LYS A 140 9.75 -19.20 2.65
C LYS A 140 10.61 -20.13 1.76
N PRO A 141 11.25 -19.62 0.70
CA PRO A 141 12.18 -20.42 -0.07
C PRO A 141 13.27 -20.98 0.86
N GLN A 142 13.46 -22.29 0.85
CA GLN A 142 14.60 -22.88 1.55
C GLN A 142 15.86 -22.52 0.79
N GLU A 143 16.83 -21.93 1.46
CA GLU A 143 18.18 -21.76 0.90
C GLU A 143 18.75 -23.15 0.68
N ILE A 144 18.88 -23.54 -0.60
CA ILE A 144 19.61 -24.76 -0.96
C ILE A 144 21.08 -24.44 -0.67
N ASN A 145 21.56 -24.87 0.49
CA ASN A 145 23.00 -24.89 0.77
C ASN A 145 23.64 -25.86 -0.24
N GLU A 146 24.10 -25.34 -1.37
CA GLU A 146 25.04 -26.09 -2.20
C GLU A 146 26.28 -26.37 -1.37
N THR A 147 26.32 -27.55 -0.79
CA THR A 147 27.52 -28.13 -0.23
C THR A 147 28.51 -28.25 -1.38
N LYS A 148 29.48 -27.32 -1.46
CA LYS A 148 30.66 -27.49 -2.28
C LYS A 148 31.33 -28.78 -1.84
N GLY A 149 31.05 -29.83 -2.58
CA GLY A 149 31.82 -31.08 -2.49
C GLY A 149 33.24 -30.77 -2.91
N GLU A 150 34.13 -30.76 -1.93
CA GLU A 150 35.56 -30.86 -2.16
C GLU A 150 35.87 -32.18 -2.88
N LYS A 151 36.57 -32.07 -4.00
CA LYS A 151 37.44 -33.11 -4.52
C LYS A 151 38.76 -32.50 -4.90
#